data_ddb641bc74c117fc3fac3c80365af83c
#
_entry.id   ddb641bc74c117fc3fac3c80365af83c
#
_cell.length_a   1.000
_cell.length_b   1.000
_cell.length_c   1.000
_cell.angle_alpha   90.00
_cell.angle_beta   90.00
_cell.angle_gamma   90.00
#
_symmetry.space_group_name_H-M   'P 1'
#
loop_
_entity.id
_entity.type
_entity.pdbx_description
1 polymer ?
#
loop_
_entity_poly.entity_id
_entity_poly.type
_entity_poly.pdbx_seq_one_letter_code
_entity_poly.pdbx_strand_id
1 'polypeptide(L)'
;EFDKYRREKKQHPIMEKYGVNAIHYYHNELDIWRQNFQGVRVEFMGTDIEVFGAVDDLWIYENGDIIVVDYKSTSKSVNNLFHSINDFNDVWEGGKIYKRQLEVYQWILFKKGFQVSNDCYLVYANAYKDKQEFNNILDFEVTLLKHVGDFSWVEGVLIDIYKLLNSNEVPESSSNCELCGYVEYSNRLFL
;
A
#
# COMPACT_ATOMS: atom_id res chain seq x y z
N GLU A 1 11.83 -9.40 -11.74
CA GLU A 1 10.99 -10.33 -12.50
C GLU A 1 9.84 -9.59 -13.17
N PHE A 2 8.98 -8.88 -12.44
CA PHE A 2 7.79 -8.18 -12.95
C PHE A 2 8.09 -7.20 -14.08
N ASP A 3 9.19 -6.42 -14.02
CA ASP A 3 9.58 -5.49 -15.07
C ASP A 3 9.92 -6.18 -16.42
N LYS A 4 10.28 -7.45 -16.40
CA LYS A 4 10.45 -8.21 -17.64
C LYS A 4 9.11 -8.39 -18.34
N TYR A 5 8.08 -8.83 -17.61
CA TYR A 5 6.73 -8.99 -18.14
C TYR A 5 6.13 -7.67 -18.63
N ARG A 6 6.40 -6.56 -17.91
CA ARG A 6 5.99 -5.21 -18.34
C ARG A 6 6.59 -4.83 -19.70
N ARG A 7 7.91 -5.02 -19.88
CA ARG A 7 8.57 -4.74 -21.16
C ARG A 7 8.08 -5.62 -22.31
N GLU A 8 7.77 -6.88 -22.00
CA GLU A 8 7.25 -7.84 -22.98
C GLU A 8 5.74 -7.69 -23.22
N LYS A 9 5.05 -6.85 -22.45
CA LYS A 9 3.58 -6.68 -22.46
C LYS A 9 2.84 -8.00 -22.31
N LYS A 10 3.33 -8.85 -21.41
CA LYS A 10 2.79 -10.17 -21.13
C LYS A 10 2.15 -10.21 -19.74
N GLN A 11 1.16 -11.07 -19.61
CA GLN A 11 0.60 -11.41 -18.30
C GLN A 11 1.64 -12.16 -17.46
N HIS A 12 1.74 -11.81 -16.18
CA HIS A 12 2.63 -12.52 -15.26
C HIS A 12 1.95 -13.80 -14.75
N PRO A 13 2.68 -14.91 -14.54
CA PRO A 13 2.10 -16.17 -14.05
C PRO A 13 1.30 -16.06 -12.76
N ILE A 14 1.63 -15.11 -11.86
CA ILE A 14 0.83 -14.87 -10.66
C ILE A 14 -0.57 -14.36 -10.99
N MET A 15 -0.73 -13.53 -12.01
CA MET A 15 -2.03 -13.05 -12.46
C MET A 15 -2.86 -14.23 -13.00
N GLU A 16 -2.25 -15.11 -13.81
CA GLU A 16 -2.90 -16.32 -14.34
C GLU A 16 -3.35 -17.24 -13.20
N LYS A 17 -2.44 -17.50 -12.24
CA LYS A 17 -2.72 -18.35 -11.07
C LYS A 17 -3.95 -17.90 -10.29
N TYR A 18 -4.17 -16.57 -10.19
CA TYR A 18 -5.28 -15.98 -9.43
C TYR A 18 -6.45 -15.51 -10.32
N GLY A 19 -6.45 -15.83 -11.61
CA GLY A 19 -7.53 -15.48 -12.53
C GLY A 19 -7.69 -13.98 -12.79
N VAL A 20 -6.61 -13.21 -12.64
CA VAL A 20 -6.59 -11.76 -12.91
C VAL A 20 -6.25 -11.53 -14.36
N ASN A 21 -7.24 -11.18 -15.17
CA ASN A 21 -7.06 -10.92 -16.60
C ASN A 21 -6.53 -9.52 -16.86
N ALA A 22 -5.26 -9.29 -16.50
CA ALA A 22 -4.56 -8.01 -16.61
C ALA A 22 -3.13 -8.21 -17.09
N ILE A 23 -2.47 -7.12 -17.49
CA ILE A 23 -1.04 -7.05 -17.77
C ILE A 23 -0.42 -5.90 -16.98
N HIS A 24 0.91 -5.88 -16.88
CA HIS A 24 1.61 -4.73 -16.28
C HIS A 24 1.40 -3.46 -17.10
N TYR A 25 0.98 -2.39 -16.44
CA TYR A 25 0.82 -1.09 -17.07
C TYR A 25 2.18 -0.42 -17.29
N TYR A 26 2.37 0.17 -18.47
CA TYR A 26 3.54 0.98 -18.79
C TYR A 26 3.16 2.46 -18.81
N HIS A 27 3.94 3.27 -18.09
CA HIS A 27 3.87 4.73 -18.13
C HIS A 27 5.27 5.31 -18.09
N ASN A 28 5.53 6.41 -18.83
CA ASN A 28 6.88 7.03 -18.93
C ASN A 28 7.39 7.53 -17.59
N GLU A 29 6.49 7.94 -16.69
CA GLU A 29 6.83 8.43 -15.36
C GLU A 29 6.81 7.34 -14.29
N LEU A 30 6.54 6.07 -14.64
CA LEU A 30 6.39 5.00 -13.65
C LEU A 30 7.65 4.83 -12.79
N ASP A 31 8.83 4.97 -13.39
CA ASP A 31 10.09 4.89 -12.64
C ASP A 31 10.27 6.04 -11.64
N ILE A 32 9.67 7.20 -11.91
CA ILE A 32 9.61 8.34 -10.98
C ILE A 32 8.57 8.06 -9.88
N TRP A 33 7.40 7.56 -10.26
CA TRP A 33 6.30 7.26 -9.32
C TRP A 33 6.65 6.18 -8.30
N ARG A 34 7.62 5.32 -8.62
CA ARG A 34 8.15 4.27 -7.72
C ARG A 34 9.22 4.76 -6.74
N GLN A 35 9.65 6.01 -6.84
CA GLN A 35 10.68 6.57 -5.96
C GLN A 35 10.06 7.15 -4.69
N ASN A 36 10.55 6.73 -3.52
CA ASN A 36 9.97 7.06 -2.22
C ASN A 36 9.79 8.56 -1.95
N PHE A 37 10.67 9.43 -2.47
CA PHE A 37 10.61 10.87 -2.22
C PHE A 37 10.03 11.68 -3.38
N GLN A 38 9.80 11.06 -4.53
CA GLN A 38 9.15 11.68 -5.67
C GLN A 38 7.70 11.22 -5.78
N GLY A 39 7.49 9.94 -6.00
CA GLY A 39 6.18 9.32 -6.03
C GLY A 39 5.25 9.88 -7.11
N VAL A 40 4.07 9.30 -7.19
CA VAL A 40 2.94 9.91 -7.87
C VAL A 40 2.33 10.96 -6.94
N ARG A 41 1.99 12.15 -7.47
CA ARG A 41 1.55 13.28 -6.65
C ARG A 41 0.45 14.09 -7.28
N VAL A 42 -0.35 14.72 -6.43
CA VAL A 42 -1.43 15.62 -6.81
C VAL A 42 -1.62 16.71 -5.75
N GLU A 43 -1.85 17.95 -6.21
CA GLU A 43 -2.27 19.04 -5.33
C GLU A 43 -3.75 18.90 -5.02
N PHE A 44 -4.11 19.04 -3.75
CA PHE A 44 -5.51 19.03 -3.33
C PHE A 44 -6.11 20.42 -3.57
N MET A 45 -7.00 20.51 -4.56
CA MET A 45 -7.50 21.78 -5.11
C MET A 45 -8.00 22.76 -4.05
N GLY A 46 -7.52 24.00 -4.15
CA GLY A 46 -7.89 25.10 -3.25
C GLY A 46 -7.15 25.11 -1.92
N THR A 47 -6.14 24.25 -1.77
CA THR A 47 -5.29 24.18 -0.58
C THR A 47 -3.82 24.16 -0.97
N ASP A 48 -2.93 24.26 0.01
CA ASP A 48 -1.48 24.07 -0.11
C ASP A 48 -1.04 22.63 0.23
N ILE A 49 -2.00 21.70 0.28
CA ILE A 49 -1.72 20.27 0.54
C ILE A 49 -1.34 19.58 -0.76
N GLU A 50 -0.15 19.00 -0.79
CA GLU A 50 0.26 18.02 -1.81
C GLU A 50 0.17 16.61 -1.23
N VAL A 51 -0.58 15.73 -1.90
CA VAL A 51 -0.69 14.31 -1.56
C VAL A 51 0.18 13.51 -2.52
N PHE A 52 1.09 12.72 -1.98
CA PHE A 52 1.97 11.89 -2.81
C PHE A 52 2.23 10.53 -2.18
N GLY A 53 2.67 9.58 -3.03
CA GLY A 53 3.10 8.28 -2.57
C GLY A 53 3.83 7.51 -3.66
N ALA A 54 4.73 6.61 -3.27
CA ALA A 54 5.46 5.74 -4.18
C ALA A 54 4.64 4.47 -4.44
N VAL A 55 4.09 4.35 -5.65
CA VAL A 55 3.41 3.12 -6.07
C VAL A 55 4.46 2.07 -6.46
N ASP A 56 4.30 0.82 -6.00
CA ASP A 56 5.24 -0.23 -6.36
C ASP A 56 5.01 -0.73 -7.78
N ASP A 57 3.75 -0.92 -8.17
CA ASP A 57 3.38 -1.36 -9.51
C ASP A 57 1.95 -0.93 -9.89
N LEU A 58 1.72 -0.90 -11.19
CA LEU A 58 0.42 -0.69 -11.79
C LEU A 58 0.15 -1.78 -12.83
N TRP A 59 -1.05 -2.35 -12.78
CA TRP A 59 -1.54 -3.25 -13.82
C TRP A 59 -2.68 -2.59 -14.57
N ILE A 60 -3.09 -3.16 -15.69
CA ILE A 60 -4.18 -2.65 -16.49
C ILE A 60 -5.07 -3.80 -16.98
N TYR A 61 -6.37 -3.63 -16.83
CA TYR A 61 -7.36 -4.49 -17.47
C TYR A 61 -7.50 -4.18 -18.97
N GLU A 62 -8.09 -5.09 -19.72
CA GLU A 62 -8.35 -4.91 -21.15
C GLU A 62 -9.26 -3.71 -21.46
N ASN A 63 -10.17 -3.36 -20.54
CA ASN A 63 -11.04 -2.19 -20.64
C ASN A 63 -10.36 -0.84 -20.36
N GLY A 64 -9.07 -0.86 -20.02
CA GLY A 64 -8.28 0.33 -19.74
C GLY A 64 -8.22 0.77 -18.28
N ASP A 65 -8.91 0.07 -17.36
CA ASP A 65 -8.88 0.40 -15.93
C ASP A 65 -7.52 0.08 -15.32
N ILE A 66 -6.92 1.08 -14.68
CA ILE A 66 -5.65 0.95 -13.96
C ILE A 66 -5.89 0.28 -12.60
N ILE A 67 -5.08 -0.69 -12.29
CA ILE A 67 -5.10 -1.45 -11.03
C ILE A 67 -3.88 -1.07 -10.21
N VAL A 68 -4.09 -0.63 -8.99
CA VAL A 68 -3.00 -0.37 -8.03
C VAL A 68 -2.51 -1.68 -7.44
N VAL A 69 -1.20 -1.86 -7.43
CA VAL A 69 -0.54 -3.06 -6.88
C VAL A 69 0.62 -2.64 -5.99
N ASP A 70 0.72 -3.26 -4.83
CA ASP A 70 1.77 -2.99 -3.87
C ASP A 70 2.44 -4.30 -3.44
N TYR A 71 3.76 -4.26 -3.21
CA TYR A 71 4.57 -5.41 -2.84
C TYR A 71 4.89 -5.39 -1.35
N LYS A 72 4.53 -6.44 -0.65
CA LYS A 72 4.82 -6.60 0.77
C LYS A 72 5.56 -7.91 1.03
N SER A 73 6.47 -7.87 2.00
CA SER A 73 7.17 -9.07 2.45
C SER A 73 7.13 -9.19 3.96
N THR A 74 7.09 -10.42 4.42
CA THR A 74 7.08 -10.77 5.84
C THR A 74 7.74 -12.13 6.08
N SER A 75 7.84 -12.52 7.34
CA SER A 75 8.14 -13.89 7.76
C SER A 75 7.19 -14.29 8.88
N LYS A 76 5.89 -14.36 8.56
CA LYS A 76 4.85 -14.72 9.53
C LYS A 76 4.96 -16.19 9.95
N SER A 77 4.92 -16.41 11.25
CA SER A 77 4.81 -17.73 11.84
C SER A 77 3.83 -17.73 13.01
N VAL A 78 3.23 -18.85 13.28
CA VAL A 78 2.40 -19.11 14.47
C VAL A 78 3.04 -20.25 15.24
N ASN A 79 3.30 -20.07 16.54
CA ASN A 79 4.01 -21.06 17.38
C ASN A 79 5.35 -21.52 16.78
N ASN A 80 6.09 -20.57 16.17
CA ASN A 80 7.37 -20.80 15.47
C ASN A 80 7.29 -21.69 14.21
N LEU A 81 6.09 -21.98 13.72
CA LEU A 81 5.88 -22.69 12.46
C LEU A 81 5.42 -21.71 11.38
N PHE A 82 5.84 -21.95 10.14
CA PHE A 82 5.40 -21.17 8.99
C PHE A 82 3.85 -21.12 8.94
N HIS A 83 3.33 -19.94 8.65
CA HIS A 83 1.88 -19.73 8.50
C HIS A 83 1.59 -19.08 7.15
N SER A 84 0.88 -19.78 6.29
CA SER A 84 0.47 -19.26 4.98
C SER A 84 -0.41 -18.04 5.10
N ILE A 85 -0.23 -17.11 4.19
CA ILE A 85 -1.08 -15.91 4.05
C ILE A 85 -2.08 -16.19 2.93
N ASN A 86 -3.35 -16.36 3.27
CA ASN A 86 -4.39 -16.70 2.29
C ASN A 86 -5.32 -15.52 1.99
N ASP A 87 -5.56 -14.69 3.00
CA ASP A 87 -6.38 -13.48 2.88
C ASP A 87 -5.90 -12.35 3.82
N PHE A 88 -6.61 -11.23 3.84
CA PHE A 88 -6.26 -10.10 4.69
C PHE A 88 -6.38 -10.37 6.20
N ASN A 89 -7.13 -11.39 6.63
CA ASN A 89 -7.22 -11.73 8.05
C ASN A 89 -5.92 -12.34 8.55
N ASP A 90 -5.15 -12.95 7.65
CA ASP A 90 -3.81 -13.45 7.95
C ASP A 90 -2.75 -12.34 8.04
N VAL A 91 -3.06 -11.14 7.57
CA VAL A 91 -2.19 -9.97 7.67
C VAL A 91 -2.41 -9.26 9.00
N TRP A 92 -1.37 -8.64 9.55
CA TRP A 92 -1.48 -7.92 10.82
C TRP A 92 -2.59 -6.86 10.77
N GLU A 93 -3.44 -6.82 11.80
CA GLU A 93 -4.63 -5.95 11.89
C GLU A 93 -5.56 -6.05 10.67
N GLY A 94 -5.64 -7.23 10.02
CA GLY A 94 -6.46 -7.41 8.82
C GLY A 94 -6.04 -6.54 7.64
N GLY A 95 -4.78 -6.11 7.63
CA GLY A 95 -4.20 -5.31 6.56
C GLY A 95 -4.77 -3.90 6.44
N LYS A 96 -5.38 -3.34 7.48
CA LYS A 96 -6.02 -2.01 7.45
C LYS A 96 -5.13 -0.91 6.88
N ILE A 97 -3.85 -0.87 7.30
CA ILE A 97 -2.88 0.13 6.82
C ILE A 97 -2.63 -0.03 5.32
N TYR A 98 -2.45 -1.26 4.86
CA TYR A 98 -2.21 -1.54 3.44
C TYR A 98 -3.42 -1.25 2.57
N LYS A 99 -4.64 -1.56 3.04
CA LYS A 99 -5.88 -1.22 2.34
C LYS A 99 -6.00 0.30 2.14
N ARG A 100 -5.77 1.08 3.21
CA ARG A 100 -5.76 2.55 3.13
C ARG A 100 -4.68 3.07 2.19
N GLN A 101 -3.49 2.48 2.20
CA GLN A 101 -2.41 2.85 1.28
C GLN A 101 -2.84 2.65 -0.18
N LEU A 102 -3.42 1.49 -0.50
CA LEU A 102 -3.93 1.20 -1.84
C LEU A 102 -5.02 2.20 -2.26
N GLU A 103 -5.97 2.50 -1.37
CA GLU A 103 -7.07 3.44 -1.63
C GLU A 103 -6.56 4.88 -1.84
N VAL A 104 -5.55 5.33 -1.09
CA VAL A 104 -4.91 6.63 -1.33
C VAL A 104 -4.23 6.66 -2.69
N TYR A 105 -3.54 5.59 -3.11
CA TYR A 105 -2.94 5.52 -4.44
C TYR A 105 -3.99 5.52 -5.55
N GLN A 106 -5.11 4.80 -5.36
CA GLN A 106 -6.24 4.85 -6.30
C GLN A 106 -6.77 6.28 -6.42
N TRP A 107 -6.94 6.99 -5.30
CA TRP A 107 -7.40 8.38 -5.30
C TRP A 107 -6.42 9.31 -6.02
N ILE A 108 -5.12 9.22 -5.78
CA ILE A 108 -4.11 10.05 -6.46
C ILE A 108 -4.18 9.83 -7.97
N LEU A 109 -4.22 8.59 -8.43
CA LEU A 109 -4.30 8.27 -9.87
C LEU A 109 -5.62 8.76 -10.48
N PHE A 110 -6.73 8.60 -9.78
CA PHE A 110 -8.02 9.14 -10.20
C PHE A 110 -7.98 10.67 -10.35
N LYS A 111 -7.38 11.39 -9.39
CA LYS A 111 -7.20 12.84 -9.46
C LYS A 111 -6.26 13.29 -10.59
N LYS A 112 -5.33 12.45 -11.00
CA LYS A 112 -4.50 12.66 -12.20
C LYS A 112 -5.23 12.38 -13.51
N GLY A 113 -6.49 11.94 -13.47
CA GLY A 113 -7.32 11.71 -14.65
C GLY A 113 -7.25 10.31 -15.22
N PHE A 114 -6.68 9.35 -14.50
CA PHE A 114 -6.72 7.94 -14.90
C PHE A 114 -8.07 7.32 -14.59
N GLN A 115 -8.49 6.39 -15.44
CA GLN A 115 -9.58 5.47 -15.13
C GLN A 115 -9.03 4.38 -14.20
N VAL A 116 -9.47 4.37 -12.95
CA VAL A 116 -8.91 3.50 -11.91
C VAL A 116 -9.94 2.45 -11.51
N SER A 117 -9.51 1.20 -11.51
CA SER A 117 -10.30 0.08 -11.01
C SER A 117 -10.48 0.17 -9.49
N ASN A 118 -11.64 -0.26 -8.99
CA ASN A 118 -11.81 -0.50 -7.56
C ASN A 118 -10.99 -1.71 -7.08
N ASP A 119 -10.71 -2.67 -7.97
CA ASP A 119 -9.81 -3.78 -7.64
C ASP A 119 -8.38 -3.27 -7.47
N CYS A 120 -7.75 -3.68 -6.39
CA CYS A 120 -6.32 -3.48 -6.14
C CYS A 120 -5.74 -4.72 -5.43
N TYR A 121 -4.43 -4.87 -5.47
CA TYR A 121 -3.79 -6.09 -5.01
C TYR A 121 -2.56 -5.83 -4.15
N LEU A 122 -2.34 -6.70 -3.15
CA LEU A 122 -1.02 -6.91 -2.56
C LEU A 122 -0.41 -8.18 -3.11
N VAL A 123 0.80 -8.09 -3.66
CA VAL A 123 1.67 -9.24 -3.90
C VAL A 123 2.44 -9.47 -2.60
N TYR A 124 2.02 -10.46 -1.84
CA TYR A 124 2.50 -10.69 -0.48
C TYR A 124 3.46 -11.87 -0.45
N ALA A 125 4.73 -11.63 -0.14
CA ALA A 125 5.77 -12.64 -0.06
C ALA A 125 6.04 -12.99 1.41
N ASN A 126 5.75 -14.23 1.82
CA ASN A 126 5.99 -14.73 3.17
C ASN A 126 7.18 -15.70 3.19
N ALA A 127 8.24 -15.34 3.91
CA ALA A 127 9.47 -16.10 3.98
C ALA A 127 9.33 -17.31 4.93
N TYR A 128 9.88 -18.46 4.50
CA TYR A 128 10.07 -19.61 5.37
C TYR A 128 11.29 -19.39 6.26
N LYS A 129 11.06 -19.09 7.55
CA LYS A 129 12.13 -18.86 8.52
C LYS A 129 12.40 -20.04 9.45
N ASP A 130 11.57 -21.08 9.37
CA ASP A 130 11.58 -22.26 10.25
C ASP A 130 12.38 -23.44 9.68
N LYS A 131 13.17 -23.21 8.62
CA LYS A 131 14.08 -24.21 8.08
C LYS A 131 15.18 -24.55 9.09
N GLN A 132 15.52 -25.83 9.19
CA GLN A 132 16.55 -26.33 10.12
C GLN A 132 17.94 -25.75 9.82
N GLU A 133 18.24 -25.47 8.54
CA GLU A 133 19.52 -24.96 8.10
C GLU A 133 19.35 -23.78 7.16
N PHE A 134 20.12 -22.72 7.41
CA PHE A 134 20.28 -21.61 6.48
C PHE A 134 21.45 -21.90 5.54
N ASN A 135 21.16 -22.24 4.30
CA ASN A 135 22.12 -22.56 3.25
C ASN A 135 22.26 -21.43 2.20
N ASN A 136 22.17 -20.17 2.64
CA ASN A 136 22.15 -18.99 1.80
C ASN A 136 20.94 -18.87 0.83
N ILE A 137 19.88 -19.64 1.07
CA ILE A 137 18.65 -19.62 0.29
C ILE A 137 17.47 -19.29 1.21
N LEU A 138 16.72 -18.26 0.83
CA LEU A 138 15.46 -17.91 1.48
C LEU A 138 14.31 -18.16 0.50
N ASP A 139 13.45 -19.11 0.85
CA ASP A 139 12.25 -19.43 0.06
C ASP A 139 11.07 -18.58 0.54
N PHE A 140 10.19 -18.24 -0.39
CA PHE A 140 8.98 -17.49 -0.13
C PHE A 140 7.76 -18.18 -0.69
N GLU A 141 6.67 -18.15 0.07
CA GLU A 141 5.33 -18.32 -0.48
C GLU A 141 4.84 -16.95 -0.95
N VAL A 142 4.42 -16.86 -2.22
CA VAL A 142 3.89 -15.62 -2.79
C VAL A 142 2.40 -15.77 -3.04
N THR A 143 1.63 -14.89 -2.40
CA THR A 143 0.17 -14.86 -2.47
C THR A 143 -0.29 -13.52 -3.03
N LEU A 144 -1.34 -13.53 -3.84
CA LEU A 144 -2.00 -12.34 -4.34
C LEU A 144 -3.28 -12.07 -3.54
N LEU A 145 -3.29 -11.00 -2.76
CA LEU A 145 -4.43 -10.61 -1.95
C LEU A 145 -5.21 -9.50 -2.66
N LYS A 146 -6.47 -9.79 -3.00
CA LYS A 146 -7.37 -8.83 -3.63
C LYS A 146 -8.05 -7.96 -2.58
N HIS A 147 -8.06 -6.65 -2.78
CA HIS A 147 -8.91 -5.69 -2.09
C HIS A 147 -9.80 -4.95 -3.09
N VAL A 148 -11.05 -4.76 -2.73
CA VAL A 148 -11.96 -3.85 -3.46
C VAL A 148 -11.98 -2.55 -2.70
N GLY A 149 -11.24 -1.55 -3.21
CA GLY A 149 -11.03 -0.28 -2.55
C GLY A 149 -12.22 0.66 -2.72
N ASP A 150 -12.40 1.48 -1.71
CA ASP A 150 -13.28 2.65 -1.74
C ASP A 150 -12.48 3.86 -1.26
N PHE A 151 -12.07 4.70 -2.18
CA PHE A 151 -11.28 5.90 -1.87
C PHE A 151 -12.14 7.16 -1.67
N SER A 152 -13.46 7.03 -1.55
CA SER A 152 -14.39 8.16 -1.38
C SER A 152 -14.14 8.94 -0.07
N TRP A 153 -13.55 8.30 0.93
CA TRP A 153 -13.22 8.90 2.23
C TRP A 153 -12.03 9.87 2.19
N VAL A 154 -11.15 9.77 1.18
CA VAL A 154 -9.85 10.47 1.16
C VAL A 154 -10.04 11.99 1.15
N GLU A 155 -10.93 12.52 0.33
CA GLU A 155 -11.16 13.97 0.25
C GLU A 155 -11.70 14.55 1.56
N GLY A 156 -12.62 13.84 2.22
CA GLY A 156 -13.15 14.26 3.52
C GLY A 156 -12.05 14.41 4.56
N VAL A 157 -11.16 13.43 4.63
CA VAL A 157 -10.00 13.48 5.54
C VAL A 157 -9.03 14.60 5.19
N LEU A 158 -8.76 14.86 3.91
CA LEU A 158 -7.90 15.97 3.48
C LEU A 158 -8.49 17.33 3.83
N ILE A 159 -9.81 17.51 3.71
CA ILE A 159 -10.52 18.72 4.16
C ILE A 159 -10.35 18.91 5.66
N ASP A 160 -10.50 17.86 6.44
CA ASP A 160 -10.36 17.94 7.90
C ASP A 160 -8.91 18.22 8.32
N ILE A 161 -7.93 17.62 7.65
CA ILE A 161 -6.50 17.93 7.81
C ILE A 161 -6.25 19.41 7.51
N TYR A 162 -6.77 19.93 6.38
CA TYR A 162 -6.60 21.33 6.01
C TYR A 162 -7.18 22.29 7.04
N LYS A 163 -8.40 22.02 7.53
CA LYS A 163 -9.03 22.80 8.60
C LYS A 163 -8.20 22.82 9.87
N LEU A 164 -7.72 21.62 10.28
CA LEU A 164 -6.91 21.47 11.49
C LEU A 164 -5.60 22.26 11.39
N LEU A 165 -4.87 22.13 10.27
CA LEU A 165 -3.60 22.83 10.03
C LEU A 165 -3.75 24.37 10.00
N ASN A 166 -4.93 24.87 9.63
CA ASN A 166 -5.24 26.29 9.61
C ASN A 166 -6.02 26.76 10.85
N SER A 167 -6.12 25.96 11.88
CA SER A 167 -6.71 26.29 13.18
C SER A 167 -5.61 26.50 14.23
N ASN A 168 -6.01 27.01 15.40
CA ASN A 168 -5.16 27.04 16.59
C ASN A 168 -5.43 25.87 17.54
N GLU A 169 -6.21 24.88 17.09
CA GLU A 169 -6.56 23.73 17.89
C GLU A 169 -5.44 22.68 17.85
N VAL A 170 -5.12 22.14 19.00
CA VAL A 170 -4.23 20.98 19.12
C VAL A 170 -5.12 19.75 19.25
N PRO A 171 -5.03 18.76 18.33
CA PRO A 171 -5.87 17.58 18.39
C PRO A 171 -5.53 16.75 19.63
N GLU A 172 -6.55 16.07 20.18
CA GLU A 172 -6.34 15.13 21.29
C GLU A 172 -5.43 13.97 20.82
N SER A 173 -4.56 13.54 21.72
CA SER A 173 -3.70 12.37 21.44
C SER A 173 -4.55 11.10 21.38
N SER A 174 -4.22 10.22 20.44
CA SER A 174 -4.78 8.88 20.44
C SER A 174 -4.38 8.13 21.72
N SER A 175 -5.33 7.41 22.33
CA SER A 175 -5.06 6.58 23.51
C SER A 175 -3.94 5.55 23.32
N ASN A 176 -3.64 5.18 22.08
CA ASN A 176 -2.61 4.23 21.71
C ASN A 176 -1.34 4.90 21.15
N CYS A 177 -1.21 6.22 21.26
CA CYS A 177 -0.02 6.94 20.77
C CYS A 177 1.12 6.80 21.78
N GLU A 178 2.08 5.94 21.49
CA GLU A 178 3.26 5.72 22.33
C GLU A 178 4.10 7.00 22.53
N LEU A 179 4.22 7.83 21.47
CA LEU A 179 4.94 9.11 21.56
C LEU A 179 4.24 10.08 22.51
N CYS A 180 2.93 10.24 22.40
CA CYS A 180 2.16 11.09 23.32
C CYS A 180 2.25 10.59 24.75
N GLY A 181 2.11 9.29 24.96
CA GLY A 181 2.28 8.65 26.27
C GLY A 181 3.68 8.89 26.87
N TYR A 182 4.73 8.80 26.05
CA TYR A 182 6.08 9.11 26.49
C TYR A 182 6.24 10.59 26.90
N VAL A 183 5.72 11.51 26.09
CA VAL A 183 5.79 12.96 26.38
C VAL A 183 5.04 13.29 27.69
N GLU A 184 3.83 12.74 27.86
CA GLU A 184 3.07 12.92 29.11
C GLU A 184 3.81 12.38 30.33
N TYR A 185 4.37 11.18 30.22
CA TYR A 185 5.15 10.57 31.30
C TYR A 185 6.38 11.41 31.63
N SER A 186 7.13 11.85 30.62
CA SER A 186 8.33 12.69 30.82
C SER A 186 7.98 14.01 31.51
N ASN A 187 6.91 14.67 31.12
CA ASN A 187 6.46 15.93 31.74
C ASN A 187 6.10 15.75 33.23
N ARG A 188 5.59 14.58 33.63
CA ARG A 188 5.30 14.28 35.03
C ARG A 188 6.54 14.06 35.90
N LEU A 189 7.68 13.70 35.29
CA LEU A 189 8.94 13.49 36.01
C LEU A 189 9.70 14.78 36.28
N PHE A 190 9.41 15.86 35.55
CA PHE A 190 10.13 17.12 35.64
C PHE A 190 9.27 18.26 36.23
N LEU A 191 8.06 17.94 36.68
CA LEU A 191 7.18 18.83 37.51
C LEU A 191 7.12 18.30 38.93
#